data_fc1d2ef02290550261b83b83dc622975
#
_entry.id   fc1d2ef02290550261b83b83dc622975
#
_cell.length_a   1.000
_cell.length_b   1.000
_cell.length_c   1.000
_cell.angle_alpha   90.00
_cell.angle_beta   90.00
_cell.angle_gamma   90.00
#
_symmetry.space_group_name_H-M   'P 1'
#
loop_
_entity.id
_entity.type
_entity.pdbx_description
1 polymer ?
#
loop_
_entity_poly.entity_id
_entity_poly.type
_entity_poly.pdbx_seq_one_letter_code
_entity_poly.pdbx_strand_id
1 'polypeptide(L)'
;EKYGFAHVGAYRTKAEKAGTVICEVGGIKFGFLAYTHSTNSMENRGVDKEAVDLVPYISKADFKGDVKKLRDAGAEVIFALPHWGAEYTQHPIQSVETIAQKLVVAGVDVVIGSHPHMVQPVVWVEAETESGEARRGLVAYSMGNFISNMSKRHTDYGILLGCNTKQSTTK
;
A
#
# COMPACT_ATOMS: atom_id res chain seq x y z
N GLU A 1 -12.09 -3.42 15.10
CA GLU A 1 -12.94 -2.76 16.06
C GLU A 1 -13.65 -3.76 16.99
N LYS A 2 -14.79 -4.36 16.61
CA LYS A 2 -15.48 -5.36 17.48
C LYS A 2 -14.56 -6.52 17.92
N TYR A 3 -13.58 -6.87 17.11
CA TYR A 3 -12.61 -7.94 17.33
C TYR A 3 -11.18 -7.45 17.51
N GLY A 4 -10.94 -6.15 17.75
CA GLY A 4 -9.62 -5.58 17.96
C GLY A 4 -8.78 -5.38 16.70
N PHE A 5 -9.35 -5.55 15.49
CA PHE A 5 -8.63 -5.29 14.25
C PHE A 5 -8.65 -3.81 13.91
N ALA A 6 -7.47 -3.26 13.60
CA ALA A 6 -7.36 -1.97 12.93
C ALA A 6 -7.61 -2.14 11.42
N HIS A 7 -8.05 -1.07 10.74
CA HIS A 7 -8.21 -1.06 9.29
C HIS A 7 -7.66 0.24 8.69
N VAL A 8 -7.33 0.18 7.40
CA VAL A 8 -6.83 1.31 6.62
C VAL A 8 -7.37 1.20 5.19
N GLY A 9 -7.65 2.34 4.53
CA GLY A 9 -8.02 2.38 3.11
C GLY A 9 -9.51 2.61 2.83
N ALA A 10 -10.37 2.57 3.85
CA ALA A 10 -11.76 2.99 3.77
C ALA A 10 -12.18 3.53 5.13
N TYR A 11 -12.82 4.68 5.16
CA TYR A 11 -13.09 5.40 6.40
C TYR A 11 -14.57 5.78 6.51
N ARG A 12 -15.07 5.93 7.74
CA ARG A 12 -16.45 6.34 8.01
C ARG A 12 -16.59 7.85 8.12
N THR A 13 -15.50 8.53 8.48
CA THR A 13 -15.48 9.98 8.68
C THR A 13 -14.16 10.59 8.18
N LYS A 14 -14.19 11.90 7.91
CA LYS A 14 -12.98 12.67 7.61
C LYS A 14 -11.96 12.66 8.77
N ALA A 15 -12.44 12.63 10.01
CA ALA A 15 -11.56 12.54 11.18
C ALA A 15 -10.84 11.18 11.24
N GLU A 16 -11.54 10.07 10.94
CA GLU A 16 -10.93 8.74 10.86
C GLU A 16 -9.89 8.69 9.73
N LYS A 17 -10.21 9.21 8.54
CA LYS A 17 -9.26 9.32 7.41
C LYS A 17 -8.05 10.19 7.76
N ALA A 18 -8.23 11.20 8.57
CA ALA A 18 -7.16 12.06 9.04
C ALA A 18 -6.26 11.38 10.10
N GLY A 19 -6.64 10.25 10.67
CA GLY A 19 -5.86 9.48 11.64
C GLY A 19 -4.68 8.73 11.01
N THR A 20 -3.88 8.09 11.87
CA THR A 20 -2.79 7.19 11.50
C THR A 20 -3.08 5.79 12.02
N VAL A 21 -2.68 4.76 11.27
CA VAL A 21 -2.73 3.37 11.71
C VAL A 21 -1.31 2.90 11.98
N ILE A 22 -0.99 2.65 13.24
CA ILE A 22 0.32 2.17 13.70
C ILE A 22 0.11 0.95 14.57
N CYS A 23 0.88 -0.10 14.34
CA CYS A 23 0.96 -1.29 15.19
C CYS A 23 2.41 -1.44 15.69
N GLU A 24 2.57 -1.76 16.97
CA GLU A 24 3.89 -2.06 17.53
C GLU A 24 4.03 -3.57 17.71
N VAL A 25 5.09 -4.14 17.14
CA VAL A 25 5.42 -5.56 17.24
C VAL A 25 6.92 -5.69 17.50
N GLY A 26 7.29 -6.38 18.57
CA GLY A 26 8.70 -6.59 18.92
C GLY A 26 9.48 -5.29 19.17
N GLY A 27 8.82 -4.22 19.63
CA GLY A 27 9.44 -2.92 19.88
C GLY A 27 9.60 -2.05 18.62
N ILE A 28 9.14 -2.51 17.45
CA ILE A 28 9.18 -1.76 16.18
C ILE A 28 7.77 -1.26 15.87
N LYS A 29 7.65 0.01 15.51
CA LYS A 29 6.39 0.65 15.12
C LYS A 29 6.20 0.62 13.62
N PHE A 30 5.19 -0.13 13.19
CA PHE A 30 4.80 -0.29 11.80
C PHE A 30 3.63 0.65 11.48
N GLY A 31 3.81 1.52 10.49
CA GLY A 31 2.77 2.40 9.96
C GLY A 31 2.15 1.83 8.68
N PHE A 32 0.85 2.04 8.48
CA PHE A 32 0.13 1.48 7.34
C PHE A 32 -0.60 2.56 6.55
N LEU A 33 -0.44 2.50 5.23
CA LEU A 33 -1.16 3.27 4.22
C LEU A 33 -1.88 2.31 3.28
N ALA A 34 -3.04 2.69 2.77
CA ALA A 34 -3.71 1.94 1.72
C ALA A 34 -4.30 2.88 0.68
N TYR A 35 -4.24 2.47 -0.57
CA TYR A 35 -4.71 3.26 -1.70
C TYR A 35 -5.43 2.38 -2.71
N THR A 36 -6.37 2.95 -3.47
CA THR A 36 -6.97 2.27 -4.61
C THR A 36 -6.88 3.09 -5.88
N HIS A 37 -6.78 2.43 -7.03
CA HIS A 37 -6.87 3.12 -8.32
C HIS A 37 -8.33 3.45 -8.67
N SER A 38 -9.28 2.62 -8.27
CA SER A 38 -10.72 2.86 -8.48
C SER A 38 -11.57 2.05 -7.50
N THR A 39 -12.86 2.34 -7.45
CA THR A 39 -13.88 1.55 -6.76
C THR A 39 -14.87 0.96 -7.77
N ASN A 40 -14.37 0.34 -8.84
CA ASN A 40 -15.17 -0.21 -9.95
C ASN A 40 -16.10 0.83 -10.58
N SER A 41 -15.58 2.06 -10.74
CA SER A 41 -16.32 3.22 -11.24
C SER A 41 -17.53 3.64 -10.39
N MET A 42 -17.65 3.16 -9.15
CA MET A 42 -18.69 3.61 -8.22
C MET A 42 -18.56 5.11 -7.91
N GLU A 43 -17.32 5.62 -7.89
CA GLU A 43 -17.03 7.05 -7.75
C GLU A 43 -17.67 7.94 -8.82
N ASN A 44 -18.08 7.35 -9.95
CA ASN A 44 -18.70 8.04 -11.08
C ASN A 44 -20.21 7.74 -11.22
N ARG A 45 -20.81 6.95 -10.31
CA ARG A 45 -22.20 6.46 -10.42
C ARG A 45 -23.19 7.15 -9.48
N GLY A 46 -23.00 8.44 -9.20
CA GLY A 46 -23.91 9.20 -8.34
C GLY A 46 -23.84 8.84 -6.85
N VAL A 47 -22.78 8.18 -6.43
CA VAL A 47 -22.46 7.99 -5.02
C VAL A 47 -22.16 9.36 -4.41
N ASP A 48 -22.58 9.55 -3.15
CA ASP A 48 -22.30 10.77 -2.42
C ASP A 48 -20.81 11.11 -2.47
N LYS A 49 -20.53 12.35 -2.88
CA LYS A 49 -19.16 12.87 -3.02
C LYS A 49 -18.38 12.78 -1.71
N GLU A 50 -19.05 12.95 -0.56
CA GLU A 50 -18.40 12.81 0.74
C GLU A 50 -17.96 11.36 0.99
N ALA A 51 -18.77 10.37 0.59
CA ALA A 51 -18.39 8.95 0.69
C ALA A 51 -17.22 8.60 -0.23
N VAL A 52 -17.19 9.16 -1.44
CA VAL A 52 -16.05 9.02 -2.38
C VAL A 52 -14.77 9.61 -1.76
N ASP A 53 -14.85 10.76 -1.10
CA ASP A 53 -13.70 11.41 -0.48
C ASP A 53 -13.17 10.65 0.76
N LEU A 54 -13.90 9.68 1.29
CA LEU A 54 -13.46 8.81 2.38
C LEU A 54 -12.58 7.63 1.91
N VAL A 55 -12.45 7.45 0.60
CA VAL A 55 -11.56 6.45 0.00
C VAL A 55 -10.26 7.13 -0.47
N PRO A 56 -9.07 6.60 -0.15
CA PRO A 56 -7.80 7.16 -0.60
C PRO A 56 -7.47 6.68 -2.02
N TYR A 57 -7.86 7.45 -3.01
CA TYR A 57 -7.53 7.19 -4.42
C TYR A 57 -6.07 7.56 -4.72
N ILE A 58 -5.36 6.69 -5.44
CA ILE A 58 -3.98 6.92 -5.90
C ILE A 58 -3.85 8.25 -6.66
N SER A 59 -4.84 8.57 -7.48
CA SER A 59 -4.85 9.80 -8.30
C SER A 59 -4.95 11.11 -7.50
N LYS A 60 -5.35 11.03 -6.22
CA LYS A 60 -5.52 12.18 -5.31
C LYS A 60 -4.56 12.12 -4.11
N ALA A 61 -3.69 11.09 -4.03
CA ALA A 61 -2.86 10.84 -2.86
C ALA A 61 -1.67 11.79 -2.78
N ASP A 62 -1.42 12.31 -1.59
CA ASP A 62 -0.17 12.98 -1.22
C ASP A 62 0.73 11.99 -0.47
N PHE A 63 1.44 11.15 -1.21
CA PHE A 63 2.29 10.11 -0.63
C PHE A 63 3.32 10.66 0.35
N LYS A 64 3.93 11.83 0.06
CA LYS A 64 4.91 12.45 0.94
C LYS A 64 4.28 12.94 2.25
N GLY A 65 3.14 13.61 2.16
CA GLY A 65 2.41 14.07 3.34
C GLY A 65 1.92 12.92 4.21
N ASP A 66 1.39 11.85 3.60
CA ASP A 66 0.91 10.67 4.31
C ASP A 66 2.06 9.93 5.03
N VAL A 67 3.21 9.76 4.36
CA VAL A 67 4.43 9.18 4.95
C VAL A 67 4.95 10.06 6.08
N LYS A 68 5.07 11.36 5.86
CA LYS A 68 5.52 12.30 6.90
C LYS A 68 4.66 12.19 8.16
N LYS A 69 3.35 12.15 8.00
CA LYS A 69 2.40 12.03 9.09
C LYS A 69 2.59 10.75 9.92
N LEU A 70 2.86 9.61 9.28
CA LEU A 70 3.18 8.37 9.96
C LEU A 70 4.53 8.46 10.68
N ARG A 71 5.56 9.05 10.06
CA ARG A 71 6.87 9.25 10.69
C ARG A 71 6.76 10.18 11.90
N ASP A 72 6.03 11.29 11.80
CA ASP A 72 5.77 12.21 12.92
C ASP A 72 5.03 11.52 14.07
N ALA A 73 4.18 10.54 13.77
CA ALA A 73 3.50 9.69 14.77
C ALA A 73 4.38 8.53 15.30
N GLY A 74 5.63 8.43 14.85
CA GLY A 74 6.64 7.50 15.34
C GLY A 74 6.75 6.18 14.59
N ALA A 75 6.17 6.05 13.38
CA ALA A 75 6.35 4.85 12.57
C ALA A 75 7.81 4.70 12.11
N GLU A 76 8.41 3.53 12.37
CA GLU A 76 9.77 3.18 12.01
C GLU A 76 9.84 2.44 10.67
N VAL A 77 8.80 1.66 10.33
CA VAL A 77 8.65 0.95 9.07
C VAL A 77 7.27 1.26 8.51
N ILE A 78 7.19 1.70 7.26
CA ILE A 78 5.93 2.07 6.60
C ILE A 78 5.59 1.09 5.50
N PHE A 79 4.40 0.50 5.62
CA PHE A 79 3.77 -0.35 4.61
C PHE A 79 2.75 0.46 3.80
N ALA A 80 2.77 0.31 2.48
CA ALA A 80 1.69 0.74 1.60
C ALA A 80 1.00 -0.47 0.98
N LEU A 81 -0.33 -0.46 1.00
CA LEU A 81 -1.21 -1.53 0.54
C LEU A 81 -2.06 -1.03 -0.64
N PRO A 82 -1.49 -0.88 -1.85
CA PRO A 82 -2.23 -0.40 -3.00
C PRO A 82 -3.05 -1.51 -3.68
N HIS A 83 -4.26 -1.15 -4.09
CA HIS A 83 -5.12 -1.92 -4.98
C HIS A 83 -5.04 -1.30 -6.38
N TRP A 84 -4.25 -1.90 -7.28
CA TRP A 84 -3.79 -1.25 -8.50
C TRP A 84 -3.55 -2.19 -9.68
N GLY A 85 -3.34 -1.62 -10.86
CA GLY A 85 -2.88 -2.34 -12.02
C GLY A 85 -4.00 -2.89 -12.90
N ALA A 86 -3.67 -3.90 -13.68
CA ALA A 86 -4.58 -4.59 -14.58
C ALA A 86 -4.83 -6.02 -14.09
N GLU A 87 -6.08 -6.45 -14.16
CA GLU A 87 -6.45 -7.83 -13.83
C GLU A 87 -5.82 -8.83 -14.78
N TYR A 88 -5.47 -9.98 -14.24
CA TYR A 88 -5.02 -11.16 -14.99
C TYR A 88 -3.71 -10.97 -15.75
N THR A 89 -2.83 -10.12 -15.25
CA THR A 89 -1.48 -9.92 -15.78
C THR A 89 -0.44 -10.43 -14.79
N GLN A 90 0.60 -11.12 -15.30
CA GLN A 90 1.70 -11.65 -14.49
C GLN A 90 2.84 -10.63 -14.27
N HIS A 91 2.75 -9.49 -14.93
CA HIS A 91 3.71 -8.39 -14.79
C HIS A 91 2.99 -7.08 -14.54
N PRO A 92 3.58 -6.16 -13.75
CA PRO A 92 3.02 -4.84 -13.55
C PRO A 92 3.02 -4.05 -14.87
N ILE A 93 2.02 -3.20 -15.04
CA ILE A 93 2.02 -2.21 -16.14
C ILE A 93 2.88 -1.01 -15.73
N GLN A 94 3.39 -0.27 -16.71
CA GLN A 94 4.32 0.86 -16.50
C GLN A 94 3.81 1.90 -15.49
N SER A 95 2.52 2.19 -15.48
CA SER A 95 1.94 3.14 -14.52
C SER A 95 2.05 2.65 -13.07
N VAL A 96 1.94 1.36 -12.83
CA VAL A 96 2.11 0.74 -11.50
C VAL A 96 3.57 0.81 -11.06
N GLU A 97 4.52 0.55 -11.96
CA GLU A 97 5.96 0.69 -11.67
C GLU A 97 6.30 2.14 -11.30
N THR A 98 5.74 3.11 -12.03
CA THR A 98 5.92 4.54 -11.73
C THR A 98 5.34 4.90 -10.36
N ILE A 99 4.17 4.36 -9.98
CA ILE A 99 3.58 4.61 -8.67
C ILE A 99 4.42 3.95 -7.57
N ALA A 100 4.93 2.74 -7.78
CA ALA A 100 5.82 2.07 -6.84
C ALA A 100 7.08 2.90 -6.55
N GLN A 101 7.73 3.44 -7.60
CA GLN A 101 8.86 4.35 -7.45
C GLN A 101 8.49 5.59 -6.63
N LYS A 102 7.35 6.23 -6.92
CA LYS A 102 6.87 7.40 -6.15
C LYS A 102 6.65 7.08 -4.67
N LEU A 103 6.10 5.90 -4.34
CA LEU A 103 5.92 5.45 -2.96
C LEU A 103 7.27 5.27 -2.25
N VAL A 104 8.24 4.64 -2.91
CA VAL A 104 9.60 4.47 -2.36
C VAL A 104 10.29 5.82 -2.16
N VAL A 105 10.22 6.73 -3.13
CA VAL A 105 10.74 8.11 -3.03
C VAL A 105 10.08 8.86 -1.86
N ALA A 106 8.79 8.68 -1.65
CA ALA A 106 8.06 9.30 -0.55
C ALA A 106 8.48 8.78 0.83
N GLY A 107 9.12 7.61 0.92
CA GLY A 107 9.60 7.04 2.16
C GLY A 107 8.87 5.78 2.63
N VAL A 108 8.11 5.12 1.76
CA VAL A 108 7.54 3.79 2.01
C VAL A 108 8.66 2.75 1.96
N ASP A 109 8.67 1.84 2.92
CA ASP A 109 9.70 0.80 3.05
C ASP A 109 9.26 -0.51 2.38
N VAL A 110 7.96 -0.83 2.46
CA VAL A 110 7.38 -2.06 1.89
C VAL A 110 6.06 -1.75 1.19
N VAL A 111 5.93 -2.21 -0.05
CA VAL A 111 4.70 -2.09 -0.84
C VAL A 111 4.13 -3.48 -1.08
N ILE A 112 2.87 -3.71 -0.72
CA ILE A 112 2.15 -4.97 -0.90
C ILE A 112 0.94 -4.72 -1.81
N GLY A 113 1.12 -4.96 -3.09
CA GLY A 113 0.11 -4.74 -4.12
C GLY A 113 -0.95 -5.84 -4.19
N SER A 114 -2.13 -5.46 -4.65
CA SER A 114 -3.27 -6.34 -4.91
C SER A 114 -4.05 -5.87 -6.13
N HIS A 115 -5.06 -6.58 -6.56
CA HIS A 115 -5.97 -6.39 -7.68
C HIS A 115 -5.69 -7.28 -8.90
N PRO A 116 -4.45 -7.53 -9.37
CA PRO A 116 -4.24 -8.36 -10.57
C PRO A 116 -4.77 -9.79 -10.46
N HIS A 117 -5.08 -10.28 -9.26
CA HIS A 117 -5.48 -11.66 -8.97
C HIS A 117 -4.44 -12.72 -9.35
N MET A 118 -3.30 -12.32 -9.85
CA MET A 118 -2.15 -13.14 -10.19
C MET A 118 -0.94 -12.68 -9.38
N VAL A 119 -0.09 -13.61 -9.01
CA VAL A 119 1.21 -13.28 -8.41
C VAL A 119 2.05 -12.53 -9.43
N GLN A 120 2.59 -11.39 -9.02
CA GLN A 120 3.52 -10.59 -9.80
C GLN A 120 4.88 -10.50 -9.07
N PRO A 121 5.94 -10.04 -9.74
CA PRO A 121 7.27 -9.97 -9.15
C PRO A 121 7.33 -9.28 -7.79
N VAL A 122 8.23 -9.79 -6.94
CA VAL A 122 8.66 -9.14 -5.69
C VAL A 122 10.09 -8.69 -5.91
N VAL A 123 10.33 -7.38 -5.83
CA VAL A 123 11.63 -6.78 -6.17
C VAL A 123 12.01 -5.67 -5.19
N TRP A 124 13.29 -5.41 -5.08
CA TRP A 124 13.77 -4.16 -4.50
C TRP A 124 13.73 -3.06 -5.56
N VAL A 125 12.99 -2.01 -5.28
CA VAL A 125 12.96 -0.80 -6.10
C VAL A 125 13.93 0.21 -5.50
N GLU A 126 14.92 0.59 -6.29
CA GLU A 126 15.87 1.64 -5.94
C GLU A 126 15.38 2.97 -6.54
N ALA A 127 15.46 4.03 -5.76
CA ALA A 127 15.03 5.36 -6.15
C ALA A 127 15.90 6.42 -5.48
N GLU A 128 15.93 7.59 -6.05
CA GLU A 128 16.62 8.75 -5.50
C GLU A 128 15.58 9.80 -5.10
N THR A 129 15.71 10.35 -3.89
CA THR A 129 14.85 11.43 -3.41
C THR A 129 15.21 12.75 -4.12
N GLU A 130 14.34 13.75 -4.02
CA GLU A 130 14.63 15.10 -4.55
C GLU A 130 15.88 15.75 -3.94
N SER A 131 16.28 15.30 -2.74
CA SER A 131 17.52 15.73 -2.08
C SER A 131 18.76 14.94 -2.50
N GLY A 132 18.64 13.99 -3.44
CA GLY A 132 19.74 13.13 -3.88
C GLY A 132 20.05 11.96 -2.95
N GLU A 133 19.20 11.67 -1.96
CA GLU A 133 19.39 10.54 -1.07
C GLU A 133 18.92 9.25 -1.75
N ALA A 134 19.80 8.25 -1.79
CA ALA A 134 19.44 6.93 -2.31
C ALA A 134 18.51 6.21 -1.33
N ARG A 135 17.40 5.69 -1.84
CA ARG A 135 16.43 4.88 -1.10
C ARG A 135 16.14 3.59 -1.84
N ARG A 136 15.78 2.58 -1.08
CA ARG A 136 15.20 1.36 -1.67
C ARG A 136 14.01 0.90 -0.84
N GLY A 137 12.99 0.35 -1.51
CA GLY A 137 11.84 -0.28 -0.88
C GLY A 137 11.56 -1.64 -1.46
N LEU A 138 11.05 -2.55 -0.65
CA LEU A 138 10.59 -3.85 -1.13
C LEU A 138 9.21 -3.69 -1.75
N VAL A 139 9.03 -4.12 -3.00
CA VAL A 139 7.76 -4.01 -3.71
C VAL A 139 7.31 -5.40 -4.16
N ALA A 140 6.22 -5.90 -3.58
CA ALA A 140 5.45 -7.00 -4.11
C ALA A 140 4.32 -6.40 -4.97
N TYR A 141 4.42 -6.48 -6.29
CA TYR A 141 3.45 -5.84 -7.18
C TYR A 141 2.06 -6.45 -7.08
N SER A 142 1.95 -7.76 -6.84
CA SER A 142 0.71 -8.43 -6.47
C SER A 142 1.00 -9.74 -5.73
N MET A 143 0.29 -9.96 -4.64
CA MET A 143 0.38 -11.20 -3.85
C MET A 143 -0.44 -12.35 -4.44
N GLY A 144 -1.23 -12.11 -5.49
CA GLY A 144 -2.22 -13.06 -5.99
C GLY A 144 -3.43 -13.19 -5.06
N ASN A 145 -4.12 -14.30 -5.12
CA ASN A 145 -5.30 -14.60 -4.30
C ASN A 145 -4.91 -15.49 -3.12
N PHE A 146 -5.27 -15.09 -1.89
CA PHE A 146 -5.07 -15.93 -0.71
C PHE A 146 -6.19 -16.97 -0.55
N ILE A 147 -7.45 -16.51 -0.62
CA ILE A 147 -8.65 -17.36 -0.67
C ILE A 147 -9.53 -16.83 -1.79
N SER A 148 -9.83 -17.68 -2.77
CA SER A 148 -10.62 -17.28 -3.93
C SER A 148 -11.29 -18.50 -4.57
N ASN A 149 -12.47 -18.31 -5.15
CA ASN A 149 -13.15 -19.29 -5.99
C ASN A 149 -12.95 -19.00 -7.49
N MET A 150 -12.01 -18.16 -7.84
CA MET A 150 -11.70 -17.86 -9.25
C MET A 150 -11.07 -19.05 -9.92
N SER A 151 -11.52 -19.34 -11.14
CA SER A 151 -11.09 -20.50 -11.94
C SER A 151 -10.22 -20.13 -13.14
N LYS A 152 -9.95 -18.84 -13.35
CA LYS A 152 -9.04 -18.39 -14.41
C LYS A 152 -7.62 -18.86 -14.12
N ARG A 153 -6.90 -19.30 -15.15
CA ARG A 153 -5.52 -19.79 -15.00
C ARG A 153 -4.67 -18.80 -14.20
N HIS A 154 -3.90 -19.29 -13.23
CA HIS A 154 -3.02 -18.52 -12.33
C HIS A 154 -3.73 -17.60 -11.33
N THR A 155 -5.04 -17.77 -11.12
CA THR A 155 -5.79 -17.04 -10.07
C THR A 155 -6.15 -17.90 -8.86
N ASP A 156 -5.67 -19.12 -8.82
CA ASP A 156 -5.96 -20.15 -7.82
C ASP A 156 -4.91 -20.24 -6.72
N TYR A 157 -3.92 -19.34 -6.71
CA TYR A 157 -2.86 -19.28 -5.69
C TYR A 157 -2.40 -17.85 -5.39
N GLY A 158 -1.79 -17.70 -4.25
CA GLY A 158 -1.11 -16.49 -3.79
C GLY A 158 0.20 -16.83 -3.09
N ILE A 159 0.92 -15.82 -2.66
CA ILE A 159 2.16 -15.96 -1.89
C ILE A 159 2.02 -15.39 -0.49
N LEU A 160 2.81 -15.93 0.43
CA LEU A 160 3.09 -15.33 1.73
C LEU A 160 4.50 -14.71 1.68
N LEU A 161 4.60 -13.45 2.02
CA LEU A 161 5.86 -12.72 2.05
C LEU A 161 6.34 -12.57 3.49
N GLY A 162 7.48 -13.18 3.83
CA GLY A 162 8.15 -12.98 5.10
C GLY A 162 9.15 -11.82 5.01
N CYS A 163 8.98 -10.79 5.83
CA CYS A 163 9.91 -9.68 5.94
C CYS A 163 10.61 -9.70 7.29
N ASN A 164 11.94 -9.74 7.29
CA ASN A 164 12.75 -9.60 8.49
C ASN A 164 13.20 -8.14 8.62
N THR A 165 12.74 -7.47 9.68
CA THR A 165 13.20 -6.12 10.03
C THR A 165 14.21 -6.21 11.17
N LYS A 166 15.31 -5.45 11.07
CA LYS A 166 16.30 -5.30 12.16
C LYS A 166 16.42 -3.83 12.49
N GLN A 167 16.33 -3.49 13.78
CA GLN A 167 16.75 -2.16 14.22
C GLN A 167 18.23 -1.99 13.92
N SER A 168 18.58 -0.92 13.19
CA SER A 168 19.98 -0.53 13.05
C SER A 168 20.42 0.09 14.36
N THR A 169 21.18 -0.66 15.15
CA THR A 169 21.93 -0.09 16.28
C THR A 169 23.12 0.65 15.71
N THR A 170 22.92 1.88 15.25
CA THR A 170 24.04 2.82 15.06
C THR A 170 24.58 3.14 16.46
N LYS A 171 25.76 2.58 16.77
CA LYS A 171 26.58 3.05 17.88
C LYS A 171 27.23 4.37 17.52
#